data_72815e04ea488898fb897b3a9b494fb6
#
_entry.id   72815e04ea488898fb897b3a9b494fb6
#
_cell.length_a   1.000
_cell.length_b   1.000
_cell.length_c   1.000
_cell.angle_alpha   90.00
_cell.angle_beta   90.00
_cell.angle_gamma   90.00
#
_symmetry.space_group_name_H-M   'P 1'
#
loop_
_entity.id
_entity.type
_entity.pdbx_description
1 polymer ?
#
loop_
_entity_poly.entity_id
_entity_poly.type
_entity_poly.pdbx_seq_one_letter_code
_entity_poly.pdbx_strand_id
1 'polypeptide(L)'
;MNVANLGKPHRIVVGVSPTSGSPGALRWAVEEAAVRGGHVLAVRAWRAHMPETATGGRLPSVVSDDTTLAAEQARLAEDVVRVLGPDHVVDTRVIPGKRRAVLIEESRTADLLVIDAGHSTEVGARWLGSRLVRAAHCPVVVVPPALGELPPRTVGLAADRFERSVERAAATAGRPGFQRPPSG
;
A
#
# COMPACT_ATOMS: atom_id res chain seq x y z
N MET A 1 -14.54 13.80 -18.90
CA MET A 1 -13.43 14.76 -18.73
C MET A 1 -14.02 15.97 -18.04
N ASN A 2 -13.64 16.22 -16.80
CA ASN A 2 -14.24 17.31 -16.00
C ASN A 2 -13.48 18.62 -16.29
N VAL A 3 -14.09 19.53 -17.00
CA VAL A 3 -13.51 20.82 -17.45
C VAL A 3 -13.22 21.80 -16.30
N ALA A 4 -13.63 21.46 -15.08
CA ALA A 4 -13.49 22.30 -13.88
C ALA A 4 -12.05 22.35 -13.28
N ASN A 5 -11.09 21.63 -13.85
CA ASN A 5 -9.73 21.51 -13.27
C ASN A 5 -8.62 22.22 -14.07
N LEU A 6 -8.98 23.04 -15.06
CA LEU A 6 -8.04 23.85 -15.83
C LEU A 6 -7.52 25.02 -14.97
N GLY A 7 -6.43 24.79 -14.24
CA GLY A 7 -5.76 25.81 -13.43
C GLY A 7 -5.42 25.43 -12.00
N LYS A 8 -5.89 24.29 -11.50
CA LYS A 8 -5.50 23.75 -10.18
C LYS A 8 -4.30 22.81 -10.35
N PRO A 9 -3.23 22.93 -9.54
CA PRO A 9 -2.13 21.98 -9.59
C PRO A 9 -2.65 20.57 -9.30
N HIS A 10 -2.21 19.58 -10.09
CA HIS A 10 -2.62 18.20 -9.97
C HIS A 10 -2.20 17.63 -8.61
N ARG A 11 -3.13 17.24 -7.76
CA ARG A 11 -2.87 16.73 -6.41
C ARG A 11 -2.78 15.22 -6.40
N ILE A 12 -1.58 14.70 -6.11
CA ILE A 12 -1.31 13.27 -5.98
C ILE A 12 -1.17 12.91 -4.51
N VAL A 13 -1.99 11.99 -4.02
CA VAL A 13 -1.89 11.45 -2.66
C VAL A 13 -1.19 10.10 -2.69
N VAL A 14 -0.15 9.92 -1.86
CA VAL A 14 0.58 8.66 -1.72
C VAL A 14 0.31 8.04 -0.35
N GLY A 15 -0.20 6.83 -0.34
CA GLY A 15 -0.41 6.07 0.89
C GLY A 15 0.86 5.37 1.37
N VAL A 16 1.58 5.97 2.32
CA VAL A 16 2.88 5.48 2.82
C VAL A 16 2.68 4.41 3.91
N SER A 17 3.32 3.26 3.72
CA SER A 17 3.34 2.17 4.70
C SER A 17 4.32 2.46 5.84
N PRO A 18 3.95 2.22 7.11
CA PRO A 18 4.89 2.40 8.23
C PRO A 18 6.01 1.35 8.25
N THR A 19 5.85 0.23 7.54
CA THR A 19 6.84 -0.86 7.52
C THR A 19 7.80 -0.80 6.35
N SER A 20 7.34 -0.42 5.15
CA SER A 20 8.16 -0.38 3.93
C SER A 20 8.57 1.04 3.50
N GLY A 21 7.91 2.09 4.02
CA GLY A 21 8.11 3.46 3.54
C GLY A 21 7.59 3.72 2.13
N SER A 22 7.04 2.71 1.45
CA SER A 22 6.43 2.77 0.11
C SER A 22 7.32 3.42 -0.96
N PRO A 23 8.59 2.96 -1.16
CA PRO A 23 9.55 3.62 -2.04
C PRO A 23 9.11 3.66 -3.51
N GLY A 24 8.47 2.61 -4.01
CA GLY A 24 7.98 2.56 -5.38
C GLY A 24 6.89 3.60 -5.63
N ALA A 25 5.90 3.67 -4.74
CA ALA A 25 4.81 4.64 -4.85
C ALA A 25 5.30 6.09 -4.75
N LEU A 26 6.24 6.38 -3.85
CA LEU A 26 6.79 7.73 -3.69
C LEU A 26 7.56 8.19 -4.94
N ARG A 27 8.47 7.38 -5.47
CA ARG A 27 9.23 7.72 -6.68
C ARG A 27 8.30 7.92 -7.88
N TRP A 28 7.41 6.97 -8.10
CA TRP A 28 6.44 7.06 -9.19
C TRP A 28 5.56 8.32 -9.10
N ALA A 29 5.08 8.67 -7.92
CA ALA A 29 4.23 9.84 -7.71
C ALA A 29 4.96 11.16 -7.96
N VAL A 30 6.24 11.26 -7.60
CA VAL A 30 7.06 12.45 -7.87
C VAL A 30 7.30 12.61 -9.37
N GLU A 31 7.61 11.52 -10.08
CA GLU A 31 7.78 11.53 -11.54
C GLU A 31 6.48 11.97 -12.24
N GLU A 32 5.33 11.44 -11.82
CA GLU A 32 4.02 11.80 -12.36
C GLU A 32 3.65 13.26 -12.07
N ALA A 33 3.96 13.75 -10.85
CA ALA A 33 3.75 15.15 -10.49
C ALA A 33 4.59 16.10 -11.35
N ALA A 34 5.85 15.74 -11.63
CA ALA A 34 6.73 16.53 -12.50
C ALA A 34 6.18 16.63 -13.93
N VAL A 35 5.64 15.54 -14.47
CA VAL A 35 5.05 15.52 -15.82
C VAL A 35 3.76 16.33 -15.89
N ARG A 36 2.93 16.32 -14.82
CA ARG A 36 1.62 16.98 -14.81
C ARG A 36 1.60 18.38 -14.20
N GLY A 37 2.73 18.89 -13.74
CA GLY A 37 2.78 20.17 -13.01
C GLY A 37 2.00 20.11 -11.69
N GLY A 38 2.05 18.98 -11.00
CA GLY A 38 1.32 18.70 -9.77
C GLY A 38 2.17 18.77 -8.51
N HIS A 39 1.55 18.44 -7.38
CA HIS A 39 2.22 18.30 -6.08
C HIS A 39 1.86 16.95 -5.43
N VAL A 40 2.76 16.47 -4.59
CA VAL A 40 2.62 15.17 -3.91
C VAL A 40 2.38 15.40 -2.42
N LEU A 41 1.37 14.70 -1.88
CA LEU A 41 1.12 14.59 -0.44
C LEU A 41 1.31 13.14 -0.01
N ALA A 42 2.33 12.88 0.78
CA ALA A 42 2.57 11.59 1.43
C ALA A 42 1.73 11.46 2.71
N VAL A 43 0.82 10.50 2.73
CA VAL A 43 -0.12 10.26 3.83
C VAL A 43 0.17 8.94 4.51
N ARG A 44 0.32 8.98 5.84
CA ARG A 44 0.40 7.81 6.70
C ARG A 44 -0.78 7.78 7.65
N ALA A 45 -1.54 6.70 7.60
CA ALA A 45 -2.57 6.44 8.59
C ALA A 45 -1.93 5.89 9.86
N TRP A 46 -2.26 6.48 10.99
CA TRP A 46 -1.72 6.12 12.29
C TRP A 46 -2.83 5.66 13.25
N ARG A 47 -2.52 4.65 14.05
CA ARG A 47 -3.36 4.22 15.16
C ARG A 47 -2.50 4.20 16.41
N ALA A 48 -2.96 4.87 17.46
CA ALA A 48 -2.37 4.70 18.76
C ALA A 48 -2.38 3.20 19.14
N HIS A 49 -1.22 2.67 19.42
CA HIS A 49 -1.10 1.32 19.96
C HIS A 49 -1.48 1.41 21.41
N MET A 50 -2.68 0.95 21.77
CA MET A 50 -3.05 0.79 23.17
C MET A 50 -2.49 -0.56 23.62
N PRO A 51 -1.51 -0.59 24.54
CA PRO A 51 -1.03 -1.85 25.09
C PRO A 51 -2.20 -2.55 25.79
N GLU A 52 -2.52 -3.77 25.35
CA GLU A 52 -3.40 -4.66 26.09
C GLU A 52 -2.69 -5.09 27.37
N THR A 53 -3.28 -4.79 28.54
CA THR A 53 -2.80 -5.39 29.78
C THR A 53 -3.23 -6.85 29.82
N ALA A 54 -2.38 -7.73 30.38
CA ALA A 54 -2.63 -9.17 30.52
C ALA A 54 -3.95 -9.51 31.27
N THR A 55 -4.63 -8.53 31.83
CA THR A 55 -5.91 -8.64 32.55
C THR A 55 -7.09 -8.02 31.83
N GLY A 56 -6.95 -7.63 30.54
CA GLY A 56 -8.06 -7.10 29.74
C GLY A 56 -8.51 -5.68 30.13
N GLY A 57 -7.79 -5.01 31.05
CA GLY A 57 -8.03 -3.62 31.42
C GLY A 57 -7.32 -2.65 30.48
N ARG A 58 -8.04 -1.64 29.99
CA ARG A 58 -7.45 -0.49 29.29
C ARG A 58 -6.82 0.45 30.31
N LEU A 59 -5.48 0.50 30.38
CA LEU A 59 -4.82 1.59 31.08
C LEU A 59 -4.81 2.82 30.16
N PRO A 60 -5.20 4.01 30.67
CA PRO A 60 -4.95 5.23 29.93
C PRO A 60 -3.43 5.37 29.73
N SER A 61 -2.98 5.39 28.48
CA SER A 61 -1.59 5.65 28.17
C SER A 61 -1.26 7.06 28.64
N VAL A 62 -0.31 7.18 29.57
CA VAL A 62 0.20 8.48 30.07
C VAL A 62 1.06 9.19 29.01
N VAL A 63 1.37 8.52 27.90
CA VAL A 63 2.01 9.13 26.73
C VAL A 63 0.93 9.89 25.98
N SER A 64 1.00 11.22 25.99
CA SER A 64 0.09 12.08 25.26
C SER A 64 0.01 11.66 23.81
N ASP A 65 -1.19 11.50 23.28
CA ASP A 65 -1.43 11.14 21.86
C ASP A 65 -0.67 12.09 20.91
N ASP A 66 -0.50 13.36 21.30
CA ASP A 66 0.25 14.38 20.58
C ASP A 66 1.75 14.05 20.44
N THR A 67 2.39 13.55 21.50
CA THR A 67 3.82 13.18 21.46
C THR A 67 4.04 11.99 20.50
N THR A 68 3.12 11.06 20.52
CA THR A 68 3.19 9.86 19.64
C THR A 68 2.88 10.22 18.20
N LEU A 69 1.96 11.15 17.95
CA LEU A 69 1.64 11.65 16.62
C LEU A 69 2.80 12.45 16.04
N ALA A 70 3.44 13.32 16.84
CA ALA A 70 4.61 14.09 16.41
C ALA A 70 5.79 13.18 16.07
N ALA A 71 6.03 12.12 16.86
CA ALA A 71 7.06 11.13 16.58
C ALA A 71 6.79 10.38 15.26
N GLU A 72 5.53 10.03 14.98
CA GLU A 72 5.17 9.36 13.73
C GLU A 72 5.25 10.30 12.52
N GLN A 73 4.95 11.59 12.72
CA GLN A 73 5.15 12.61 11.69
C GLN A 73 6.63 12.75 11.33
N ALA A 74 7.52 12.77 12.32
CA ALA A 74 8.97 12.80 12.10
C ALA A 74 9.46 11.55 11.33
N ARG A 75 8.99 10.36 11.73
CA ARG A 75 9.32 9.11 11.02
C ARG A 75 8.84 9.10 9.58
N LEU A 76 7.65 9.64 9.31
CA LEU A 76 7.17 9.75 7.93
C LEU A 76 8.07 10.67 7.11
N ALA A 77 8.48 11.81 7.65
CA ALA A 77 9.40 12.72 6.97
C ALA A 77 10.76 12.06 6.71
N GLU A 78 11.32 11.34 7.69
CA GLU A 78 12.56 10.57 7.52
C GLU A 78 12.44 9.49 6.45
N ASP A 79 11.31 8.77 6.38
CA ASP A 79 11.08 7.77 5.34
C ASP A 79 11.03 8.40 3.94
N VAL A 80 10.41 9.56 3.79
CA VAL A 80 10.35 10.29 2.52
C VAL A 80 11.74 10.79 2.12
N VAL A 81 12.50 11.37 3.05
CA VAL A 81 13.90 11.79 2.82
C VAL A 81 14.78 10.61 2.41
N ARG A 82 14.62 9.47 3.06
CA ARG A 82 15.40 8.25 2.74
C ARG A 82 15.14 7.75 1.32
N VAL A 83 13.90 7.90 0.82
CA VAL A 83 13.50 7.42 -0.51
C VAL A 83 13.85 8.41 -1.61
N LEU A 84 13.62 9.71 -1.39
CA LEU A 84 13.68 10.76 -2.40
C LEU A 84 14.90 11.69 -2.29
N GLY A 85 15.62 11.61 -1.17
CA GLY A 85 16.70 12.56 -0.85
C GLY A 85 16.19 13.80 -0.12
N PRO A 86 17.09 14.66 0.38
CA PRO A 86 16.74 15.83 1.19
C PRO A 86 16.08 16.97 0.39
N ASP A 87 16.30 17.04 -0.92
CA ASP A 87 15.84 18.13 -1.80
C ASP A 87 14.44 17.88 -2.39
N HIS A 88 13.68 16.92 -1.83
CA HIS A 88 12.35 16.61 -2.32
C HIS A 88 11.32 17.71 -2.02
N VAL A 89 10.33 17.86 -2.91
CA VAL A 89 9.17 18.76 -2.74
C VAL A 89 7.90 17.91 -2.50
N VAL A 90 7.87 17.20 -1.38
CA VAL A 90 6.74 16.34 -1.00
C VAL A 90 6.23 16.74 0.37
N ASP A 91 4.95 17.08 0.45
CA ASP A 91 4.29 17.34 1.72
C ASP A 91 4.04 16.00 2.47
N THR A 92 4.12 16.03 3.79
CA THR A 92 3.87 14.86 4.63
C THR A 92 2.75 15.09 5.62
N ARG A 93 1.90 14.09 5.82
CA ARG A 93 0.82 14.17 6.81
C ARG A 93 0.55 12.80 7.45
N VAL A 94 0.54 12.76 8.78
CA VAL A 94 0.05 11.63 9.55
C VAL A 94 -1.40 11.89 9.96
N ILE A 95 -2.28 10.94 9.72
CA ILE A 95 -3.71 11.07 10.00
C ILE A 95 -4.15 9.92 10.91
N PRO A 96 -4.73 10.22 12.08
CA PRO A 96 -5.28 9.19 12.95
C PRO A 96 -6.42 8.42 12.25
N GLY A 97 -6.36 7.09 12.28
CA GLY A 97 -7.43 6.27 11.73
C GLY A 97 -6.99 4.96 11.08
N LYS A 98 -7.97 4.26 10.52
CA LYS A 98 -7.73 3.03 9.75
C LYS A 98 -7.20 3.39 8.36
N ARG A 99 -6.10 2.77 7.92
CA ARG A 99 -5.43 3.05 6.64
C ARG A 99 -6.40 3.18 5.46
N ARG A 100 -7.34 2.23 5.33
CA ARG A 100 -8.33 2.28 4.26
C ARG A 100 -9.24 3.51 4.34
N ALA A 101 -9.77 3.82 5.53
CA ALA A 101 -10.68 4.95 5.72
C ALA A 101 -9.98 6.28 5.44
N VAL A 102 -8.77 6.45 5.96
CA VAL A 102 -7.95 7.65 5.73
C VAL A 102 -7.68 7.86 4.24
N LEU A 103 -7.25 6.82 3.52
CA LEU A 103 -6.95 6.94 2.10
C LEU A 103 -8.20 7.18 1.23
N ILE A 104 -9.34 6.62 1.58
CA ILE A 104 -10.62 6.92 0.91
C ILE A 104 -11.00 8.39 1.14
N GLU A 105 -10.85 8.90 2.36
CA GLU A 105 -11.20 10.30 2.65
C GLU A 105 -10.26 11.26 1.92
N GLU A 106 -8.95 11.02 1.95
CA GLU A 106 -7.98 11.86 1.20
C GLU A 106 -8.19 11.80 -0.33
N SER A 107 -8.75 10.70 -0.85
CA SER A 107 -9.06 10.58 -2.28
C SER A 107 -10.18 11.51 -2.75
N ARG A 108 -10.97 12.09 -1.84
CA ARG A 108 -12.05 13.05 -2.19
C ARG A 108 -11.52 14.34 -2.79
N THR A 109 -10.33 14.73 -2.37
CA THR A 109 -9.69 15.98 -2.79
C THR A 109 -8.43 15.76 -3.63
N ALA A 110 -8.10 14.50 -3.91
CA ALA A 110 -7.00 14.11 -4.77
C ALA A 110 -7.46 13.91 -6.22
N ASP A 111 -6.57 14.18 -7.16
CA ASP A 111 -6.74 13.83 -8.56
C ASP A 111 -6.23 12.41 -8.85
N LEU A 112 -5.34 11.91 -7.97
CA LEU A 112 -4.76 10.58 -8.07
C LEU A 112 -4.37 10.04 -6.69
N LEU A 113 -4.68 8.78 -6.41
CA LEU A 113 -4.22 8.04 -5.24
C LEU A 113 -3.22 6.97 -5.65
N VAL A 114 -2.03 6.98 -5.04
CA VAL A 114 -0.94 6.03 -5.34
C VAL A 114 -0.63 5.20 -4.11
N ILE A 115 -0.48 3.91 -4.28
CA ILE A 115 -0.07 2.97 -3.22
C ILE A 115 0.90 1.93 -3.77
N ASP A 116 1.79 1.41 -2.93
CA ASP A 116 2.54 0.20 -3.25
C ASP A 116 1.66 -1.05 -3.12
N ALA A 117 1.88 -2.02 -3.99
CA ALA A 117 1.22 -3.33 -3.93
C ALA A 117 1.53 -4.12 -2.64
N GLY A 118 2.55 -3.68 -1.89
CA GLY A 118 3.00 -4.24 -0.63
C GLY A 118 3.83 -5.51 -0.82
N HIS A 119 4.96 -5.58 -0.12
CA HIS A 119 5.83 -6.77 -0.08
C HIS A 119 5.36 -7.79 0.99
N SER A 120 4.30 -7.46 1.75
CA SER A 120 3.92 -8.28 2.88
C SER A 120 3.13 -9.51 2.43
N THR A 121 3.57 -10.66 2.91
CA THR A 121 2.83 -11.92 2.85
C THR A 121 1.56 -11.89 3.69
N GLU A 122 1.32 -10.80 4.42
CA GLU A 122 0.09 -10.60 5.18
C GLU A 122 -1.11 -10.49 4.23
N VAL A 123 -2.05 -11.37 4.41
CA VAL A 123 -3.29 -11.44 3.61
C VAL A 123 -4.01 -10.09 3.55
N GLY A 124 -3.92 -9.28 4.62
CA GLY A 124 -4.53 -7.95 4.68
C GLY A 124 -3.94 -6.89 3.73
N ALA A 125 -2.63 -6.92 3.47
CA ALA A 125 -1.96 -5.93 2.61
C ALA A 125 -2.31 -6.13 1.12
N ARG A 126 -2.44 -7.37 0.67
CA ARG A 126 -2.81 -7.72 -0.72
C ARG A 126 -4.23 -7.25 -1.10
N TRP A 127 -5.12 -7.08 -0.12
CA TRP A 127 -6.51 -6.70 -0.35
C TRP A 127 -6.74 -5.18 -0.30
N LEU A 128 -5.75 -4.41 0.17
CA LEU A 128 -5.92 -2.96 0.29
C LEU A 128 -6.13 -2.32 -1.08
N GLY A 129 -5.32 -2.65 -2.07
CA GLY A 129 -5.41 -2.11 -3.42
C GLY A 129 -6.78 -2.33 -4.05
N SER A 130 -7.28 -3.56 -4.06
CA SER A 130 -8.59 -3.89 -4.63
C SER A 130 -9.76 -3.21 -3.90
N ARG A 131 -9.63 -3.02 -2.58
CA ARG A 131 -10.63 -2.31 -1.78
C ARG A 131 -10.61 -0.80 -2.00
N LEU A 132 -9.43 -0.22 -2.25
CA LEU A 132 -9.30 1.19 -2.56
C LEU A 132 -9.83 1.50 -3.96
N VAL A 133 -9.48 0.70 -4.96
CA VAL A 133 -9.99 0.86 -6.35
C VAL A 133 -11.52 0.91 -6.40
N ARG A 134 -12.20 0.17 -5.51
CA ARG A 134 -13.67 0.14 -5.47
C ARG A 134 -14.32 1.27 -4.67
N ALA A 135 -13.56 1.97 -3.84
CA ALA A 135 -14.12 2.89 -2.85
C ALA A 135 -13.51 4.30 -2.90
N ALA A 136 -12.41 4.50 -3.60
CA ALA A 136 -11.79 5.80 -3.77
C ALA A 136 -12.63 6.71 -4.67
N HIS A 137 -12.48 8.02 -4.47
CA HIS A 137 -13.18 9.07 -5.22
C HIS A 137 -12.36 9.60 -6.40
N CYS A 138 -11.14 9.09 -6.59
CA CYS A 138 -10.25 9.39 -7.72
C CYS A 138 -9.64 8.09 -8.27
N PRO A 139 -8.97 8.13 -9.44
CA PRO A 139 -8.19 6.99 -9.94
C PRO A 139 -7.17 6.52 -8.91
N VAL A 140 -6.92 5.20 -8.88
CA VAL A 140 -5.96 4.56 -7.97
C VAL A 140 -4.90 3.84 -8.79
N VAL A 141 -3.64 4.21 -8.56
CA VAL A 141 -2.47 3.51 -9.08
C VAL A 141 -1.90 2.60 -8.01
N VAL A 142 -1.74 1.33 -8.34
CA VAL A 142 -1.09 0.34 -7.49
C VAL A 142 0.26 0.02 -8.11
N VAL A 143 1.34 0.48 -7.49
CA VAL A 143 2.71 0.29 -7.98
C VAL A 143 3.18 -1.09 -7.56
N PRO A 144 3.52 -2.00 -8.49
CA PRO A 144 4.04 -3.31 -8.16
C PRO A 144 5.47 -3.18 -7.61
N PRO A 145 5.93 -4.12 -6.75
CA PRO A 145 7.32 -4.18 -6.36
C PRO A 145 8.19 -4.43 -7.60
N ALA A 146 9.33 -3.75 -7.71
CA ALA A 146 10.30 -4.05 -8.75
C ALA A 146 10.73 -5.53 -8.62
N LEU A 147 10.88 -6.23 -9.77
CA LEU A 147 11.25 -7.66 -9.77
C LEU A 147 12.56 -7.97 -9.03
N GLY A 148 13.49 -6.99 -8.96
CA GLY A 148 14.74 -7.10 -8.20
C GLY A 148 14.63 -6.81 -6.70
N GLU A 149 13.48 -6.33 -6.22
CA GLU A 149 13.22 -6.02 -4.81
C GLU A 149 12.37 -7.11 -4.12
N LEU A 150 11.94 -8.13 -4.86
CA LEU A 150 11.26 -9.30 -4.29
C LEU A 150 12.27 -10.05 -3.41
N PRO A 151 11.98 -10.20 -2.10
CA PRO A 151 12.85 -11.00 -1.25
C PRO A 151 12.90 -12.43 -1.80
N PRO A 152 14.09 -13.09 -1.82
CA PRO A 152 14.31 -14.40 -2.46
C PRO A 152 13.34 -15.51 -1.96
N ARG A 153 12.76 -15.33 -0.77
CA ARG A 153 11.76 -16.24 -0.20
C ARG A 153 10.38 -16.24 -0.90
N THR A 154 9.99 -15.14 -1.55
CA THR A 154 8.69 -15.07 -2.22
C THR A 154 8.69 -15.70 -3.59
N VAL A 155 9.83 -15.70 -4.27
CA VAL A 155 10.00 -16.37 -5.56
C VAL A 155 10.01 -17.90 -5.35
N GLY A 156 10.72 -18.38 -4.33
CA GLY A 156 10.75 -19.81 -3.97
C GLY A 156 9.37 -20.36 -3.58
N LEU A 157 8.60 -19.64 -2.76
CA LEU A 157 7.27 -20.08 -2.34
C LEU A 157 6.24 -20.10 -3.48
N ALA A 158 6.37 -19.22 -4.47
CA ALA A 158 5.51 -19.23 -5.65
C ALA A 158 5.91 -20.36 -6.61
N ALA A 159 7.21 -20.58 -6.82
CA ALA A 159 7.75 -21.67 -7.62
C ALA A 159 7.40 -23.03 -6.99
N ASP A 160 7.63 -23.20 -5.69
CA ASP A 160 7.29 -24.43 -4.93
C ASP A 160 5.79 -24.74 -4.91
N ARG A 161 4.93 -23.71 -4.94
CA ARG A 161 3.47 -23.93 -5.05
C ARG A 161 3.07 -24.34 -6.46
N PHE A 162 3.70 -23.77 -7.47
CA PHE A 162 3.45 -24.10 -8.85
C PHE A 162 3.94 -25.52 -9.13
N GLU A 163 5.17 -25.88 -8.75
CA GLU A 163 5.71 -27.25 -8.89
C GLU A 163 4.83 -28.29 -8.19
N ARG A 164 4.46 -28.04 -6.93
CA ARG A 164 3.53 -28.94 -6.20
C ARG A 164 2.13 -29.01 -6.79
N SER A 165 1.70 -27.99 -7.52
CA SER A 165 0.43 -28.00 -8.25
C SER A 165 0.52 -28.83 -9.53
N VAL A 166 1.64 -28.73 -10.26
CA VAL A 166 1.93 -29.53 -11.46
C VAL A 166 2.13 -30.99 -11.10
N GLU A 167 2.88 -31.29 -10.04
CA GLU A 167 3.08 -32.68 -9.55
C GLU A 167 1.76 -33.33 -9.12
N ARG A 168 0.89 -32.59 -8.43
CA ARG A 168 -0.45 -33.09 -8.05
C ARG A 168 -1.32 -33.35 -9.29
N ALA A 169 -1.27 -32.45 -10.28
CA ALA A 169 -2.03 -32.62 -11.50
C ALA A 169 -1.52 -33.84 -12.30
N ALA A 170 -0.19 -34.01 -12.39
CA ALA A 170 0.44 -35.16 -13.05
C ALA A 170 0.12 -36.47 -12.33
N ALA A 171 0.19 -36.51 -10.98
CA ALA A 171 -0.15 -37.68 -10.17
C ALA A 171 -1.63 -38.05 -10.27
N THR A 172 -2.51 -37.10 -10.57
CA THR A 172 -3.95 -37.34 -10.72
C THR A 172 -4.30 -37.81 -12.13
N ALA A 173 -3.54 -37.36 -13.14
CA ALA A 173 -3.76 -37.73 -14.55
C ALA A 173 -3.47 -39.22 -14.86
N GLY A 174 -2.68 -39.90 -14.03
CA GLY A 174 -2.32 -41.34 -14.18
C GLY A 174 -3.16 -42.32 -13.36
N ARG A 175 -4.23 -41.88 -12.68
CA ARG A 175 -5.06 -42.84 -11.88
C ARG A 175 -5.97 -43.67 -12.78
N PRO A 176 -5.98 -45.00 -12.65
CA PRO A 176 -6.94 -45.87 -13.36
C PRO A 176 -8.36 -45.48 -12.88
N GLY A 177 -9.21 -45.11 -13.82
CA GLY A 177 -10.60 -44.71 -13.53
C GLY A 177 -10.99 -43.32 -13.99
N PHE A 178 -10.06 -42.50 -14.46
CA PHE A 178 -10.38 -41.24 -15.08
C PHE A 178 -10.83 -41.47 -16.55
N GLN A 179 -12.13 -41.62 -16.76
CA GLN A 179 -12.70 -41.62 -18.12
C GLN A 179 -12.85 -40.19 -18.62
N ARG A 180 -12.16 -39.91 -19.72
CA ARG A 180 -12.31 -38.64 -20.44
C ARG A 180 -13.74 -38.56 -20.98
N PRO A 181 -14.49 -37.46 -20.75
CA PRO A 181 -15.81 -37.30 -21.33
C PRO A 181 -15.70 -37.35 -22.88
N PRO A 182 -16.65 -37.96 -23.57
CA PRO A 182 -16.64 -38.03 -25.02
C PRO A 182 -16.72 -36.60 -25.58
N SER A 183 -15.81 -36.31 -26.54
CA SER A 183 -15.84 -35.09 -27.34
C SER A 183 -17.04 -35.14 -28.28
N GLY A 184 -18.05 -34.28 -28.00
CA GLY A 184 -19.15 -34.01 -28.91
C GLY A 184 -18.79 -32.87 -29.84
#